data_afef03add58fb236c43165166f06e63a
#
_entry.id   afef03add58fb236c43165166f06e63a
#
_cell.length_a   1.000
_cell.length_b   1.000
_cell.length_c   1.000
_cell.angle_alpha   90.00
_cell.angle_beta   90.00
_cell.angle_gamma   90.00
#
_symmetry.space_group_name_H-M   'P 1'
#
loop_
_entity.id
_entity.type
_entity.pdbx_description
1 polymer ?
#
loop_
_entity_poly.entity_id
_entity_poly.type
_entity_poly.pdbx_seq_one_letter_code
_entity_poly.pdbx_strand_id
1 'polypeptide(L)'
;MGASRGIRTNSRRRRSQRGQSLAEFAMVVPVFLILLFGVVDFSLGLKAWLTVTNASREGARVLVLGQSCTQVTDQARNVASSLNPPVTVTITPSSCDGSAGDAMTVTVSYTYSSITPLGNFVNLLTGPITMTSSSTMRHE
;
A
#
# COMPACT_ATOMS: atom_id res chain seq x y z
N MET A 1 -21.09 77.16 18.38
CA MET A 1 -20.13 76.51 17.50
C MET A 1 -19.77 75.18 18.14
N GLY A 2 -20.43 74.07 17.74
CA GLY A 2 -20.23 72.73 18.26
C GLY A 2 -19.55 71.85 17.21
N ALA A 3 -18.35 71.44 17.46
CA ALA A 3 -17.60 70.57 16.57
C ALA A 3 -17.97 69.07 16.84
N SER A 4 -18.72 68.45 15.93
CA SER A 4 -19.04 67.03 15.91
C SER A 4 -17.82 66.23 15.48
N ARG A 5 -17.18 65.51 16.43
CA ARG A 5 -16.12 64.56 16.14
C ARG A 5 -16.78 63.28 15.66
N GLY A 6 -16.70 63.01 14.36
CA GLY A 6 -17.11 61.77 13.75
C GLY A 6 -16.23 60.60 14.23
N ILE A 7 -16.85 59.62 14.88
CA ILE A 7 -16.22 58.33 15.25
C ILE A 7 -16.04 57.54 13.98
N ARG A 8 -14.83 57.49 13.42
CA ARG A 8 -14.47 56.59 12.32
C ARG A 8 -14.34 55.18 12.88
N THR A 9 -15.36 54.38 12.71
CA THR A 9 -15.38 52.99 13.10
C THR A 9 -14.36 52.20 12.32
N ASN A 10 -13.50 51.48 13.06
CA ASN A 10 -12.32 50.76 12.62
C ASN A 10 -12.69 49.38 11.99
N SER A 11 -13.57 49.40 10.95
CA SER A 11 -14.08 48.21 10.29
C SER A 11 -13.06 47.53 9.33
N ARG A 12 -11.99 48.23 8.94
CA ARG A 12 -10.96 47.71 8.03
C ARG A 12 -10.03 46.68 8.68
N ARG A 13 -9.78 46.77 10.00
CA ARG A 13 -8.87 45.86 10.72
C ARG A 13 -9.38 44.45 10.83
N ARG A 14 -10.69 44.22 10.97
CA ARG A 14 -11.30 42.88 11.09
C ARG A 14 -11.28 42.10 9.77
N ARG A 15 -11.30 42.73 8.61
CA ARG A 15 -11.19 42.06 7.30
C ARG A 15 -9.78 41.54 7.01
N SER A 16 -8.75 42.24 7.44
CA SER A 16 -7.36 41.85 7.27
C SER A 16 -7.01 40.59 8.07
N GLN A 17 -7.50 40.46 9.31
CA GLN A 17 -7.23 39.28 10.17
C GLN A 17 -7.90 38.03 9.66
N ARG A 18 -9.08 38.11 9.06
CA ARG A 18 -9.74 36.94 8.44
C ARG A 18 -9.02 36.44 7.21
N GLY A 19 -8.42 37.31 6.42
CA GLY A 19 -7.62 36.95 5.25
C GLY A 19 -6.31 36.27 5.63
N GLN A 20 -5.67 36.70 6.71
CA GLN A 20 -4.41 36.11 7.19
C GLN A 20 -4.60 34.71 7.69
N SER A 21 -5.58 34.44 8.56
CA SER A 21 -5.87 33.07 9.06
C SER A 21 -6.24 32.12 7.93
N LEU A 22 -6.90 32.60 6.89
CA LEU A 22 -7.27 31.80 5.73
C LEU A 22 -6.04 31.46 4.88
N ALA A 23 -5.08 32.37 4.77
CA ALA A 23 -3.81 32.12 4.10
C ALA A 23 -2.92 31.13 4.88
N GLU A 24 -2.87 31.24 6.20
CA GLU A 24 -2.15 30.28 7.06
C GLU A 24 -2.77 28.88 6.96
N PHE A 25 -4.10 28.77 7.00
CA PHE A 25 -4.80 27.52 6.81
C PHE A 25 -4.54 26.90 5.42
N ALA A 26 -4.54 27.72 4.36
CA ALA A 26 -4.28 27.27 3.00
C ALA A 26 -2.86 26.70 2.81
N MET A 27 -1.88 27.12 3.63
CA MET A 27 -0.54 26.54 3.62
C MET A 27 -0.45 25.22 4.40
N VAL A 28 -1.21 25.07 5.48
CA VAL A 28 -1.17 23.88 6.34
C VAL A 28 -1.93 22.71 5.71
N VAL A 29 -3.07 22.97 5.06
CA VAL A 29 -3.92 21.92 4.48
C VAL A 29 -3.18 21.01 3.49
N PRO A 30 -2.41 21.51 2.51
CA PRO A 30 -1.68 20.63 1.59
C PRO A 30 -0.70 19.73 2.30
N VAL A 31 0.04 20.22 3.30
CA VAL A 31 0.98 19.41 4.09
C VAL A 31 0.25 18.32 4.87
N PHE A 32 -0.88 18.67 5.48
CA PHE A 32 -1.73 17.71 6.20
C PHE A 32 -2.29 16.63 5.26
N LEU A 33 -2.74 17.00 4.06
CA LEU A 33 -3.26 16.04 3.08
C LEU A 33 -2.16 15.10 2.57
N ILE A 34 -0.94 15.59 2.33
CA ILE A 34 0.20 14.75 1.96
C ILE A 34 0.50 13.73 3.05
N LEU A 35 0.51 14.13 4.30
CA LEU A 35 0.73 13.23 5.43
C LEU A 35 -0.39 12.19 5.53
N LEU A 36 -1.64 12.62 5.40
CA LEU A 36 -2.80 11.72 5.46
C LEU A 36 -2.79 10.68 4.34
N PHE A 37 -2.55 11.09 3.10
CA PHE A 37 -2.43 10.17 1.97
C PHE A 37 -1.23 9.24 2.12
N GLY A 38 -0.10 9.73 2.64
CA GLY A 38 1.07 8.91 2.92
C GLY A 38 0.78 7.78 3.92
N VAL A 39 0.05 8.08 5.01
CA VAL A 39 -0.37 7.07 5.99
C VAL A 39 -1.31 6.03 5.37
N VAL A 40 -2.25 6.46 4.53
CA VAL A 40 -3.19 5.56 3.84
C VAL A 40 -2.44 4.63 2.89
N ASP A 41 -1.58 5.15 2.00
CA ASP A 41 -0.81 4.34 1.06
C ASP A 41 0.13 3.37 1.77
N PHE A 42 0.81 3.83 2.84
CA PHE A 42 1.66 2.97 3.64
C PHE A 42 0.90 1.81 4.27
N SER A 43 -0.29 2.07 4.82
CA SER A 43 -1.14 1.05 5.45
C SER A 43 -1.60 0.00 4.43
N LEU A 44 -1.97 0.43 3.22
CA LEU A 44 -2.37 -0.47 2.14
C LEU A 44 -1.18 -1.28 1.61
N GLY A 45 -0.01 -0.66 1.48
CA GLY A 45 1.23 -1.36 1.13
C GLY A 45 1.62 -2.43 2.15
N LEU A 46 1.55 -2.10 3.44
CA LEU A 46 1.83 -3.06 4.51
C LEU A 46 0.84 -4.23 4.51
N LYS A 47 -0.46 -3.95 4.32
CA LYS A 47 -1.48 -4.98 4.15
C LYS A 47 -1.14 -5.91 2.97
N ALA A 48 -0.78 -5.34 1.83
CA ALA A 48 -0.42 -6.12 0.64
C ALA A 48 0.80 -7.02 0.92
N TRP A 49 1.84 -6.48 1.55
CA TRP A 49 3.04 -7.23 1.91
C TRP A 49 2.76 -8.40 2.86
N LEU A 50 1.95 -8.18 3.90
CA LEU A 50 1.53 -9.24 4.81
C LEU A 50 0.72 -10.32 4.08
N THR A 51 -0.16 -9.93 3.17
CA THR A 51 -0.98 -10.86 2.37
C THR A 51 -0.09 -11.73 1.47
N VAL A 52 0.88 -11.13 0.76
CA VAL A 52 1.84 -11.85 -0.09
C VAL A 52 2.69 -12.83 0.75
N THR A 53 3.12 -12.41 1.94
CA THR A 53 3.87 -13.26 2.86
C THR A 53 3.06 -14.45 3.36
N ASN A 54 1.79 -14.25 3.69
CA ASN A 54 0.90 -15.32 4.10
C ASN A 54 0.59 -16.27 2.94
N ALA A 55 0.39 -15.74 1.73
CA ALA A 55 0.15 -16.55 0.54
C ALA A 55 1.35 -17.45 0.20
N SER A 56 2.59 -16.95 0.32
CA SER A 56 3.79 -17.76 0.08
C SER A 56 3.94 -18.89 1.09
N ARG A 57 3.64 -18.65 2.37
CA ARG A 57 3.68 -19.66 3.44
C ARG A 57 2.61 -20.74 3.26
N GLU A 58 1.38 -20.33 2.97
CA GLU A 58 0.28 -21.28 2.78
C GLU A 58 0.49 -22.10 1.50
N GLY A 59 0.98 -21.47 0.41
CA GLY A 59 1.38 -22.18 -0.79
C GLY A 59 2.46 -23.25 -0.51
N ALA A 60 3.52 -22.89 0.23
CA ALA A 60 4.58 -23.83 0.60
C ALA A 60 4.06 -24.97 1.49
N ARG A 61 3.14 -24.69 2.40
CA ARG A 61 2.51 -25.71 3.23
C ARG A 61 1.73 -26.73 2.39
N VAL A 62 0.95 -26.27 1.41
CA VAL A 62 0.20 -27.16 0.52
C VAL A 62 1.13 -27.97 -0.38
N LEU A 63 2.25 -27.36 -0.81
CA LEU A 63 3.25 -28.01 -1.64
C LEU A 63 3.90 -29.22 -0.96
N VAL A 64 4.29 -29.09 0.31
CA VAL A 64 4.92 -30.22 1.06
C VAL A 64 3.93 -31.34 1.41
N LEU A 65 2.63 -31.10 1.28
CA LEU A 65 1.60 -32.14 1.41
C LEU A 65 1.42 -32.98 0.13
N GLY A 66 2.28 -32.76 -0.89
CA GLY A 66 2.24 -33.52 -2.15
C GLY A 66 1.09 -33.13 -3.07
N GLN A 67 0.57 -31.90 -2.92
CA GLN A 67 -0.47 -31.41 -3.80
C GLN A 67 0.11 -30.95 -5.15
N SER A 68 -0.71 -30.97 -6.20
CA SER A 68 -0.30 -30.52 -7.54
C SER A 68 0.06 -29.05 -7.58
N CYS A 69 0.95 -28.65 -8.51
CA CYS A 69 1.32 -27.24 -8.74
C CYS A 69 0.11 -26.31 -8.94
N THR A 70 -0.95 -26.82 -9.57
CA THR A 70 -2.20 -26.08 -9.79
C THR A 70 -2.87 -25.77 -8.45
N GLN A 71 -3.01 -26.78 -7.58
CA GLN A 71 -3.63 -26.60 -6.27
C GLN A 71 -2.83 -25.64 -5.38
N VAL A 72 -1.49 -25.73 -5.41
CA VAL A 72 -0.59 -24.81 -4.70
C VAL A 72 -0.79 -23.36 -5.19
N THR A 73 -0.83 -23.18 -6.51
CA THR A 73 -1.03 -21.87 -7.12
C THR A 73 -2.41 -21.29 -6.79
N ASP A 74 -3.46 -22.12 -6.87
CA ASP A 74 -4.82 -21.70 -6.56
C ASP A 74 -4.98 -21.36 -5.09
N GLN A 75 -4.37 -22.13 -4.19
CA GLN A 75 -4.40 -21.81 -2.76
C GLN A 75 -3.68 -20.50 -2.44
N ALA A 76 -2.48 -20.30 -2.99
CA ALA A 76 -1.76 -19.04 -2.82
C ALA A 76 -2.55 -17.85 -3.34
N ARG A 77 -3.21 -17.97 -4.51
CA ARG A 77 -4.08 -16.94 -5.08
C ARG A 77 -5.34 -16.71 -4.25
N ASN A 78 -5.94 -17.74 -3.70
CA ASN A 78 -7.11 -17.64 -2.82
C ASN A 78 -6.79 -16.84 -1.56
N VAL A 79 -5.65 -17.08 -0.92
CA VAL A 79 -5.17 -16.30 0.23
C VAL A 79 -4.93 -14.84 -0.16
N ALA A 80 -4.44 -14.60 -1.37
CA ALA A 80 -4.16 -13.27 -1.91
C ALA A 80 -5.33 -12.66 -2.71
N SER A 81 -6.54 -13.22 -2.63
CA SER A 81 -7.71 -12.81 -3.44
C SER A 81 -8.14 -11.35 -3.21
N SER A 82 -7.75 -10.76 -2.09
CA SER A 82 -8.02 -9.33 -1.79
C SER A 82 -7.09 -8.36 -2.52
N LEU A 83 -6.07 -8.87 -3.24
CA LEU A 83 -5.11 -8.06 -4.01
C LEU A 83 -5.54 -7.95 -5.48
N ASN A 84 -5.44 -6.75 -6.03
CA ASN A 84 -5.69 -6.46 -7.44
C ASN A 84 -4.57 -5.56 -7.98
N PRO A 85 -3.85 -5.95 -9.05
CA PRO A 85 -3.98 -7.16 -9.87
C PRO A 85 -3.65 -8.45 -9.11
N PRO A 86 -4.05 -9.64 -9.66
CA PRO A 86 -3.74 -10.92 -9.03
C PRO A 86 -2.24 -11.16 -8.87
N VAL A 87 -1.86 -11.89 -7.83
CA VAL A 87 -0.47 -12.24 -7.56
C VAL A 87 0.09 -13.25 -8.58
N THR A 88 1.39 -13.14 -8.85
CA THR A 88 2.15 -14.14 -9.61
C THR A 88 2.76 -15.13 -8.64
N VAL A 89 2.54 -16.42 -8.87
CA VAL A 89 3.07 -17.52 -8.05
C VAL A 89 4.09 -18.31 -8.87
N THR A 90 5.29 -18.49 -8.33
CA THR A 90 6.37 -19.28 -8.92
C THR A 90 6.77 -20.35 -7.94
N ILE A 91 6.89 -21.61 -8.41
CA ILE A 91 7.24 -22.78 -7.60
C ILE A 91 8.60 -23.30 -8.08
N THR A 92 9.46 -23.64 -7.15
CA THR A 92 10.78 -24.23 -7.43
C THR A 92 11.01 -25.44 -6.53
N PRO A 93 11.28 -26.66 -7.10
CA PRO A 93 11.29 -26.99 -8.51
C PRO A 93 9.92 -26.91 -9.18
N SER A 94 9.88 -26.65 -10.48
CA SER A 94 8.63 -26.42 -11.24
C SER A 94 7.78 -27.66 -11.44
N SER A 95 8.32 -28.84 -11.21
CA SER A 95 7.63 -30.13 -11.29
C SER A 95 6.66 -30.37 -10.12
N CYS A 96 6.83 -29.67 -9.00
CA CYS A 96 6.13 -29.93 -7.73
C CYS A 96 6.27 -31.36 -7.21
N ASP A 97 7.08 -32.19 -7.87
CA ASP A 97 7.38 -33.60 -7.51
C ASP A 97 8.71 -33.56 -6.76
N GLY A 98 8.67 -33.35 -5.45
CA GLY A 98 9.84 -33.47 -4.58
C GLY A 98 9.97 -34.85 -4.02
N SER A 99 11.22 -35.35 -3.87
CA SER A 99 11.52 -36.50 -3.04
C SER A 99 11.55 -36.08 -1.56
N ALA A 100 11.30 -37.03 -0.67
CA ALA A 100 11.39 -36.77 0.77
C ALA A 100 12.75 -36.14 1.13
N GLY A 101 12.72 -35.00 1.80
CA GLY A 101 13.89 -34.21 2.16
C GLY A 101 14.25 -33.09 1.19
N ASP A 102 13.68 -33.03 -0.01
CA ASP A 102 13.94 -31.95 -0.97
C ASP A 102 13.41 -30.58 -0.49
N ALA A 103 14.17 -29.53 -0.75
CA ALA A 103 13.75 -28.16 -0.46
C ALA A 103 12.83 -27.65 -1.56
N MET A 104 11.61 -27.32 -1.20
CA MET A 104 10.61 -26.77 -2.10
C MET A 104 10.30 -25.34 -1.72
N THR A 105 10.29 -24.45 -2.72
CA THR A 105 10.11 -23.00 -2.53
C THR A 105 8.93 -22.49 -3.32
N VAL A 106 8.03 -21.77 -2.64
CA VAL A 106 6.95 -21.01 -3.27
C VAL A 106 7.26 -19.54 -3.15
N THR A 107 7.37 -18.86 -4.29
CA THR A 107 7.58 -17.43 -4.40
C THR A 107 6.31 -16.76 -4.91
N VAL A 108 5.81 -15.79 -4.15
CA VAL A 108 4.64 -14.99 -4.52
C VAL A 108 5.08 -13.56 -4.75
N SER A 109 4.75 -13.01 -5.91
CA SER A 109 5.07 -11.63 -6.30
C SER A 109 3.80 -10.84 -6.57
N TYR A 110 3.79 -9.59 -6.13
CA TYR A 110 2.69 -8.66 -6.31
C TYR A 110 3.21 -7.28 -6.70
N THR A 111 2.68 -6.71 -7.75
CA THR A 111 2.98 -5.32 -8.15
C THR A 111 1.95 -4.40 -7.52
N TYR A 112 2.40 -3.64 -6.53
CA TYR A 112 1.55 -2.69 -5.81
C TYR A 112 1.23 -1.48 -6.68
N SER A 113 -0.06 -1.16 -6.79
CA SER A 113 -0.56 0.05 -7.41
C SER A 113 -1.15 0.96 -6.33
N SER A 114 -0.59 2.14 -6.18
CA SER A 114 -1.10 3.16 -5.25
C SER A 114 -2.50 3.60 -5.65
N ILE A 115 -3.35 3.87 -4.67
CA ILE A 115 -4.72 4.35 -4.88
C ILE A 115 -4.79 5.87 -4.78
N THR A 116 -3.85 6.50 -4.05
CA THR A 116 -3.86 7.95 -3.85
C THR A 116 -3.15 8.71 -4.97
N PRO A 117 -3.52 9.98 -5.22
CA PRO A 117 -2.81 10.83 -6.18
C PRO A 117 -1.32 10.99 -5.86
N LEU A 118 -0.98 11.01 -4.56
CA LEU A 118 0.41 11.12 -4.11
C LEU A 118 1.22 9.88 -4.48
N GLY A 119 0.69 8.69 -4.23
CA GLY A 119 1.36 7.46 -4.56
C GLY A 119 1.47 7.24 -6.07
N ASN A 120 0.50 7.69 -6.88
CA ASN A 120 0.61 7.69 -8.34
C ASN A 120 1.75 8.60 -8.81
N PHE A 121 1.95 9.75 -8.18
CA PHE A 121 3.07 10.64 -8.48
C PHE A 121 4.41 9.99 -8.11
N VAL A 122 4.50 9.30 -6.98
CA VAL A 122 5.70 8.54 -6.59
C VAL A 122 5.96 7.42 -7.59
N ASN A 123 4.97 6.64 -7.98
CA ASN A 123 5.11 5.59 -8.99
C ASN A 123 5.59 6.10 -10.35
N LEU A 124 5.23 7.33 -10.74
CA LEU A 124 5.70 7.96 -11.96
C LEU A 124 7.21 8.25 -11.90
N LEU A 125 7.76 8.54 -10.73
CA LEU A 125 9.17 8.87 -10.52
C LEU A 125 10.05 7.65 -10.27
N THR A 126 9.55 6.65 -9.52
CA THR A 126 10.32 5.49 -9.05
C THR A 126 9.98 4.19 -9.78
N GLY A 127 8.89 4.18 -10.56
CA GLY A 127 8.33 2.97 -11.15
C GLY A 127 7.46 2.17 -10.17
N PRO A 128 6.84 1.07 -10.65
CA PRO A 128 5.94 0.25 -9.84
C PRO A 128 6.71 -0.51 -8.75
N ILE A 129 6.17 -0.53 -7.54
CA ILE A 129 6.74 -1.24 -6.40
C ILE A 129 6.32 -2.70 -6.46
N THR A 130 7.29 -3.61 -6.67
CA THR A 130 7.03 -5.05 -6.65
C THR A 130 7.41 -5.63 -5.29
N MET A 131 6.45 -6.28 -4.66
CA MET A 131 6.62 -6.99 -3.38
C MET A 131 6.74 -8.48 -3.67
N THR A 132 7.79 -9.11 -3.16
CA THR A 132 8.05 -10.54 -3.34
C THR A 132 8.30 -11.20 -2.01
N SER A 133 7.68 -12.35 -1.79
CA SER A 133 7.93 -13.20 -0.63
C SER A 133 8.13 -14.63 -1.06
N SER A 134 9.13 -15.28 -0.49
CA SER A 134 9.46 -16.69 -0.75
C SER A 134 9.39 -17.48 0.54
N SER A 135 8.79 -18.65 0.48
CA SER A 135 8.74 -19.60 1.59
C SER A 135 9.29 -20.95 1.13
N THR A 136 10.29 -21.45 1.84
CA THR A 136 10.93 -22.74 1.55
C THR A 136 10.60 -23.72 2.66
N MET A 137 10.11 -24.89 2.28
CA MET A 137 9.85 -26.01 3.20
C MET A 137 10.44 -27.30 2.61
N ARG A 138 10.69 -28.28 3.45
CA ARG A 138 11.16 -29.61 3.00
C ARG A 138 9.97 -30.54 2.81
N HIS A 139 9.99 -31.29 1.72
CA HIS A 139 9.00 -32.33 1.46
C HIS A 139 9.19 -33.45 2.49
N GLU A 140 8.11 -33.91 3.13
CA GLU A 140 8.13 -35.03 4.09
C GLU A 140 7.91 -36.37 3.40
#